data_d9027050399371939fdd307d250a383c
#
_entry.id   d9027050399371939fdd307d250a383c
#
_cell.length_a   1.000
_cell.length_b   1.000
_cell.length_c   1.000
_cell.angle_alpha   90.00
_cell.angle_beta   90.00
_cell.angle_gamma   90.00
#
_symmetry.space_group_name_H-M   'P 1'
#
loop_
_entity.id
_entity.type
_entity.pdbx_description
1 polymer ?
#
loop_
_entity_poly.entity_id
_entity_poly.type
_entity_poly.pdbx_seq_one_letter_code
_entity_poly.pdbx_strand_id
1 'polypeptide(L)'
;MKNEKIWYELDAFAKTYSSIISEGRTTCFRLSALFSENIDLKVLRNVAVLLERKYPFYNSELKKGIFWNYLQQKKTHFMIEKEKTYPCTDIQKDNPLRIIYFNNKLSIEIAHFLTDGKGAMLFFQDLIEEYLEEKYFSKRSRNRNFENVDIIIENKGKNKDEDKIEIKDKDLIKDKKIIDFPKINGEIKNFGNKSFLENKKKILEKNEEIFGNDNEENGAKESKYIDLYEKYMQKVSKETTIKSAFHLPIKILEKGQYHITTGEISTDDLKMESKKHKTTIGKYLLAVYFKVLLDRYSSAKNPIVIGVPVDLRRIFEEKTYRNFFMNITPSVDASLGAYSLSEIITYLDNYFALKITKKEFYKSIYKAMNPMRNIVIKSVPYLVKRIFFPFIFDYYGERGYTTGFSNLGVFKIEKKYEKYLKGFRFLPPPSKRCKIKMGVISDSKKVYINFGNLTANYDIERDFFVYLRKRGIKSKIITNYF
;
A
#
# COMPACT_ATOMS: atom_id res chain seq x y z
N MET A 1 17.01 -33.40 6.68
CA MET A 1 16.06 -32.51 7.38
C MET A 1 15.00 -32.07 6.39
N LYS A 2 13.73 -32.39 6.61
CA LYS A 2 12.62 -31.89 5.78
C LYS A 2 12.58 -30.37 5.95
N ASN A 3 12.85 -29.61 4.87
CA ASN A 3 12.67 -28.16 4.86
C ASN A 3 11.17 -27.88 5.06
N GLU A 4 10.76 -27.61 6.29
CA GLU A 4 9.40 -27.20 6.60
C GLU A 4 9.11 -25.89 5.87
N LYS A 5 8.02 -25.91 5.09
CA LYS A 5 7.56 -24.71 4.38
C LYS A 5 6.87 -23.81 5.39
N ILE A 6 7.41 -22.61 5.62
CA ILE A 6 6.79 -21.62 6.50
C ILE A 6 5.54 -21.10 5.81
N TRP A 7 4.43 -21.09 6.53
CA TRP A 7 3.15 -20.56 6.05
C TRP A 7 2.53 -19.61 7.07
N TYR A 8 1.69 -18.71 6.58
CA TYR A 8 1.03 -17.70 7.40
C TYR A 8 -0.47 -17.71 7.13
N GLU A 9 -1.25 -17.65 8.17
CA GLU A 9 -2.70 -17.47 8.05
C GLU A 9 -3.01 -16.04 7.59
N LEU A 10 -4.02 -15.88 6.74
CA LEU A 10 -4.49 -14.57 6.30
C LEU A 10 -5.30 -13.89 7.41
N ASP A 11 -5.09 -12.57 7.62
CA ASP A 11 -6.00 -11.76 8.42
C ASP A 11 -7.40 -11.68 7.77
N ALA A 12 -8.39 -11.16 8.47
CA ALA A 12 -9.76 -11.14 8.01
C ALA A 12 -9.95 -10.38 6.68
N PHE A 13 -9.31 -9.22 6.53
CA PHE A 13 -9.38 -8.47 5.28
C PHE A 13 -8.61 -9.18 4.16
N ALA A 14 -7.47 -9.77 4.47
CA ALA A 14 -6.71 -10.58 3.53
C ALA A 14 -7.49 -11.79 3.03
N LYS A 15 -8.26 -12.48 3.90
CA LYS A 15 -9.19 -13.56 3.49
C LYS A 15 -10.19 -13.05 2.47
N THR A 16 -10.78 -11.88 2.70
CA THR A 16 -11.73 -11.25 1.78
C THR A 16 -11.03 -10.86 0.47
N TYR A 17 -9.96 -10.07 0.54
CA TYR A 17 -9.25 -9.60 -0.65
C TYR A 17 -8.74 -10.75 -1.52
N SER A 18 -8.17 -11.80 -0.93
CA SER A 18 -7.69 -12.96 -1.68
C SER A 18 -8.80 -13.74 -2.39
N SER A 19 -10.03 -13.66 -1.87
CA SER A 19 -11.19 -14.39 -2.40
C SER A 19 -11.90 -13.67 -3.55
N ILE A 20 -11.71 -12.34 -3.67
CA ILE A 20 -12.36 -11.51 -4.70
C ILE A 20 -11.46 -11.12 -5.86
N ILE A 21 -10.20 -11.57 -5.86
CA ILE A 21 -9.26 -11.28 -6.94
C ILE A 21 -9.80 -11.85 -8.24
N SER A 22 -9.94 -10.99 -9.23
CA SER A 22 -10.36 -11.32 -10.57
C SER A 22 -9.74 -10.35 -11.56
N GLU A 23 -9.85 -10.66 -12.85
CA GLU A 23 -9.53 -9.71 -13.90
C GLU A 23 -10.34 -8.41 -13.72
N GLY A 24 -9.63 -7.27 -13.66
CA GLY A 24 -10.24 -5.95 -13.39
C GLY A 24 -10.56 -5.66 -11.91
N ARG A 25 -10.22 -6.58 -10.99
CA ARG A 25 -10.21 -6.36 -9.54
C ARG A 25 -8.96 -7.02 -8.96
N THR A 26 -7.82 -6.39 -9.14
CA THR A 26 -6.53 -6.94 -8.73
C THR A 26 -6.29 -6.81 -7.22
N THR A 27 -7.03 -5.95 -6.53
CA THR A 27 -6.80 -5.56 -5.12
C THR A 27 -5.37 -5.08 -4.87
N CYS A 28 -4.69 -4.62 -5.92
CA CYS A 28 -3.32 -4.17 -5.89
C CYS A 28 -3.26 -2.64 -5.82
N PHE A 29 -2.36 -2.11 -5.02
CA PHE A 29 -2.03 -0.69 -4.98
C PHE A 29 -0.54 -0.48 -5.21
N ARG A 30 -0.15 0.74 -5.56
CA ARG A 30 1.23 1.06 -5.90
C ARG A 30 1.76 2.25 -5.10
N LEU A 31 2.99 2.12 -4.60
CA LEU A 31 3.83 3.22 -4.14
C LEU A 31 4.98 3.41 -5.13
N SER A 32 5.34 4.66 -5.40
CA SER A 32 6.47 4.98 -6.28
C SER A 32 7.28 6.15 -5.72
N ALA A 33 8.58 6.10 -5.94
CA ALA A 33 9.53 7.19 -5.71
C ALA A 33 10.21 7.56 -7.03
N LEU A 34 10.39 8.86 -7.25
CA LEU A 34 11.11 9.41 -8.38
C LEU A 34 12.49 9.86 -7.89
N PHE A 35 13.53 9.32 -8.48
CA PHE A 35 14.90 9.62 -8.12
C PHE A 35 15.48 10.74 -9.00
N SER A 36 16.58 11.33 -8.58
CA SER A 36 17.34 12.31 -9.39
C SER A 36 18.03 11.65 -10.59
N GLU A 37 18.40 10.38 -10.45
CA GLU A 37 19.11 9.58 -11.44
C GLU A 37 18.36 8.29 -11.77
N ASN A 38 18.74 7.61 -12.85
CA ASN A 38 18.20 6.31 -13.22
C ASN A 38 18.51 5.26 -12.16
N ILE A 39 17.60 4.29 -12.04
CA ILE A 39 17.74 3.18 -11.11
C ILE A 39 18.87 2.26 -11.55
N ASP A 40 19.82 2.02 -10.64
CA ASP A 40 20.87 1.03 -10.79
C ASP A 40 20.32 -0.36 -10.43
N LEU A 41 20.16 -1.20 -11.44
CA LEU A 41 19.54 -2.50 -11.28
C LEU A 41 20.40 -3.48 -10.44
N LYS A 42 21.72 -3.35 -10.49
CA LYS A 42 22.65 -4.18 -9.72
C LYS A 42 22.50 -3.87 -8.22
N VAL A 43 22.51 -2.59 -7.87
CA VAL A 43 22.26 -2.14 -6.50
C VAL A 43 20.89 -2.58 -6.02
N LEU A 44 19.85 -2.41 -6.85
CA LEU A 44 18.49 -2.78 -6.49
C LEU A 44 18.35 -4.28 -6.17
N ARG A 45 18.98 -5.14 -6.95
CA ARG A 45 18.98 -6.60 -6.70
C ARG A 45 19.66 -6.97 -5.38
N ASN A 46 20.81 -6.37 -5.08
CA ASN A 46 21.50 -6.61 -3.81
C ASN A 46 20.64 -6.23 -2.61
N VAL A 47 19.99 -5.08 -2.69
CA VAL A 47 19.09 -4.58 -1.64
C VAL A 47 17.84 -5.45 -1.50
N ALA A 48 17.27 -5.92 -2.61
CA ALA A 48 16.11 -6.81 -2.56
C ALA A 48 16.41 -8.10 -1.77
N VAL A 49 17.58 -8.72 -1.99
CA VAL A 49 18.02 -9.90 -1.22
C VAL A 49 18.17 -9.59 0.28
N LEU A 50 18.63 -8.40 0.63
CA LEU A 50 18.72 -7.96 2.02
C LEU A 50 17.33 -7.84 2.65
N LEU A 51 16.40 -7.24 1.92
CA LEU A 51 15.03 -7.03 2.39
C LEU A 51 14.23 -8.35 2.50
N GLU A 52 14.52 -9.36 1.69
CA GLU A 52 13.90 -10.68 1.83
C GLU A 52 14.17 -11.30 3.20
N ARG A 53 15.36 -11.08 3.75
CA ARG A 53 15.74 -11.55 5.08
C ARG A 53 15.08 -10.72 6.19
N LYS A 54 14.93 -9.42 5.98
CA LYS A 54 14.28 -8.50 6.92
C LYS A 54 12.76 -8.67 6.95
N TYR A 55 12.17 -8.98 5.79
CA TYR A 55 10.72 -9.07 5.56
C TYR A 55 10.31 -10.42 4.94
N PRO A 56 10.57 -11.56 5.58
CA PRO A 56 10.28 -12.89 5.01
C PRO A 56 8.80 -13.08 4.70
N PHE A 57 7.90 -12.47 5.48
CA PHE A 57 6.45 -12.49 5.24
C PHE A 57 6.07 -11.89 3.88
N TYR A 58 6.74 -10.82 3.44
CA TYR A 58 6.45 -10.18 2.16
C TYR A 58 6.93 -11.00 0.95
N ASN A 59 7.92 -11.89 1.16
CA ASN A 59 8.35 -12.83 0.13
C ASN A 59 7.54 -14.13 0.21
N SER A 60 6.22 -14.00 0.04
CA SER A 60 5.27 -15.11 0.09
C SER A 60 4.44 -15.18 -1.17
N GLU A 61 3.85 -16.33 -1.42
CA GLU A 61 2.87 -16.60 -2.49
C GLU A 61 1.52 -17.01 -1.90
N LEU A 62 0.44 -16.72 -2.63
CA LEU A 62 -0.91 -17.07 -2.22
C LEU A 62 -1.24 -18.49 -2.62
N LYS A 63 -1.44 -19.37 -1.65
CA LYS A 63 -1.86 -20.75 -1.85
C LYS A 63 -3.33 -20.97 -1.49
N LYS A 64 -3.97 -21.89 -2.22
CA LYS A 64 -5.33 -22.31 -1.94
C LYS A 64 -5.33 -23.34 -0.83
N GLY A 65 -6.09 -23.08 0.22
CA GLY A 65 -6.41 -24.08 1.25
C GLY A 65 -7.82 -24.66 1.07
N ILE A 66 -8.19 -25.60 1.91
CA ILE A 66 -9.52 -26.26 1.86
C ILE A 66 -10.63 -25.24 2.17
N PHE A 67 -10.47 -24.44 3.23
CA PHE A 67 -11.49 -23.48 3.67
C PHE A 67 -11.14 -22.03 3.39
N TRP A 68 -9.84 -21.68 3.40
CA TRP A 68 -9.31 -20.34 3.14
C TRP A 68 -7.98 -20.41 2.41
N ASN A 69 -7.65 -19.37 1.66
CA ASN A 69 -6.29 -19.16 1.17
C ASN A 69 -5.34 -18.92 2.34
N TYR A 70 -4.06 -19.16 2.12
CA TYR A 70 -2.97 -18.88 3.05
C TYR A 70 -1.76 -18.36 2.28
N LEU A 71 -0.83 -17.73 2.98
CA LEU A 71 0.45 -17.33 2.40
C LEU A 71 1.50 -18.39 2.70
N GLN A 72 2.31 -18.75 1.73
CA GLN A 72 3.46 -19.63 1.88
C GLN A 72 4.71 -18.86 1.51
N GLN A 73 5.71 -18.87 2.39
CA GLN A 73 7.01 -18.24 2.12
C GLN A 73 7.66 -18.87 0.89
N LYS A 74 8.16 -18.02 -0.01
CA LYS A 74 8.84 -18.43 -1.24
C LYS A 74 10.29 -18.77 -0.95
N LYS A 75 10.85 -19.65 -1.78
CA LYS A 75 12.30 -19.92 -1.83
C LYS A 75 13.01 -19.07 -2.90
N THR A 76 12.24 -18.44 -3.77
CA THR A 76 12.74 -17.55 -4.84
C THR A 76 12.85 -16.12 -4.35
N HIS A 77 13.61 -15.31 -5.06
CA HIS A 77 13.77 -13.89 -4.78
C HIS A 77 12.52 -13.05 -5.08
N PHE A 78 12.48 -11.83 -4.55
CA PHE A 78 11.47 -10.84 -4.96
C PHE A 78 11.52 -10.64 -6.47
N MET A 79 10.33 -10.54 -7.08
CA MET A 79 10.22 -10.23 -8.50
C MET A 79 10.61 -8.77 -8.74
N ILE A 80 11.66 -8.55 -9.54
CA ILE A 80 12.09 -7.23 -9.99
C ILE A 80 11.90 -7.18 -11.50
N GLU A 81 11.07 -6.25 -11.98
CA GLU A 81 10.74 -6.14 -13.40
C GLU A 81 10.74 -4.70 -13.90
N LYS A 82 10.98 -4.53 -15.20
CA LYS A 82 10.79 -3.25 -15.88
C LYS A 82 9.30 -3.01 -16.10
N GLU A 83 8.83 -1.77 -15.88
CA GLU A 83 7.43 -1.41 -16.13
C GLU A 83 7.06 -1.61 -17.61
N LYS A 84 6.03 -2.42 -17.87
CA LYS A 84 5.55 -2.76 -19.21
C LYS A 84 4.06 -2.52 -19.40
N THR A 85 3.30 -2.43 -18.32
CA THR A 85 1.84 -2.37 -18.31
C THR A 85 1.34 -1.19 -17.48
N TYR A 86 0.05 -0.90 -17.60
CA TYR A 86 -0.58 0.04 -16.68
C TYR A 86 -0.46 -0.43 -15.24
N PRO A 87 -0.26 0.49 -14.27
CA PRO A 87 -0.08 0.12 -12.88
C PRO A 87 -1.33 -0.55 -12.30
N CYS A 88 -1.12 -1.50 -11.41
CA CYS A 88 -2.17 -2.20 -10.64
C CYS A 88 -3.17 -3.00 -11.50
N THR A 89 -2.92 -3.21 -12.78
CA THR A 89 -3.86 -3.89 -13.69
C THR A 89 -3.65 -5.40 -13.75
N ASP A 90 -2.44 -5.84 -13.51
CA ASP A 90 -2.07 -7.25 -13.50
C ASP A 90 -1.28 -7.57 -12.24
N ILE A 91 -1.82 -8.50 -11.44
CA ILE A 91 -1.13 -9.01 -10.28
C ILE A 91 -1.16 -10.53 -10.24
N GLN A 92 0.01 -11.11 -10.16
CA GLN A 92 0.18 -12.53 -10.05
C GLN A 92 0.05 -12.98 -8.60
N LYS A 93 -0.72 -14.01 -8.34
CA LYS A 93 -0.90 -14.58 -6.99
C LYS A 93 0.40 -15.12 -6.40
N ASP A 94 1.31 -15.56 -7.27
CA ASP A 94 2.62 -16.06 -6.91
C ASP A 94 3.61 -14.95 -6.52
N ASN A 95 3.33 -13.71 -6.91
CA ASN A 95 4.13 -12.53 -6.60
C ASN A 95 3.26 -11.39 -6.08
N PRO A 96 2.71 -11.50 -4.86
CA PRO A 96 1.84 -10.46 -4.29
C PRO A 96 2.56 -9.16 -3.97
N LEU A 97 3.88 -9.17 -3.95
CA LEU A 97 4.75 -8.00 -3.94
C LEU A 97 5.66 -8.05 -5.16
N ARG A 98 5.68 -6.99 -5.96
CA ARG A 98 6.57 -6.80 -7.11
C ARG A 98 7.33 -5.50 -6.97
N ILE A 99 8.62 -5.51 -7.27
CA ILE A 99 9.47 -4.33 -7.35
C ILE A 99 9.58 -3.96 -8.82
N ILE A 100 9.18 -2.75 -9.19
CA ILE A 100 9.06 -2.31 -10.58
C ILE A 100 9.92 -1.07 -10.79
N TYR A 101 10.70 -1.05 -11.86
CA TYR A 101 11.53 0.10 -12.20
C TYR A 101 11.28 0.60 -13.61
N PHE A 102 11.45 1.90 -13.81
CA PHE A 102 11.44 2.53 -15.12
C PHE A 102 12.24 3.83 -15.09
N ASN A 103 13.36 3.88 -15.82
CA ASN A 103 14.27 5.01 -15.79
C ASN A 103 14.66 5.38 -14.33
N ASN A 104 14.24 6.56 -13.88
CA ASN A 104 14.50 7.08 -12.54
C ASN A 104 13.35 6.83 -11.55
N LYS A 105 12.37 6.00 -11.91
CA LYS A 105 11.23 5.65 -11.07
C LYS A 105 11.39 4.24 -10.49
N LEU A 106 11.32 4.12 -9.18
CA LEU A 106 11.20 2.86 -8.45
C LEU A 106 9.81 2.75 -7.86
N SER A 107 9.17 1.61 -8.04
CA SER A 107 7.81 1.37 -7.55
C SER A 107 7.74 0.01 -6.87
N ILE A 108 6.79 -0.13 -5.94
CA ILE A 108 6.31 -1.42 -5.48
C ILE A 108 4.82 -1.54 -5.77
N GLU A 109 4.42 -2.69 -6.25
CA GLU A 109 3.02 -3.10 -6.31
C GLU A 109 2.77 -4.19 -5.30
N ILE A 110 1.75 -3.99 -4.48
CA ILE A 110 1.43 -4.90 -3.39
C ILE A 110 -0.05 -5.26 -3.43
N ALA A 111 -0.33 -6.55 -3.37
CA ALA A 111 -1.68 -7.06 -3.19
C ALA A 111 -2.17 -6.77 -1.76
N HIS A 112 -3.39 -6.25 -1.63
CA HIS A 112 -3.96 -5.85 -0.34
C HIS A 112 -4.21 -7.02 0.62
N PHE A 113 -4.15 -8.28 0.14
CA PHE A 113 -4.16 -9.44 1.02
C PHE A 113 -2.81 -9.69 1.72
N LEU A 114 -1.74 -9.00 1.31
CA LEU A 114 -0.44 -9.07 1.97
C LEU A 114 -0.31 -8.02 3.08
N THR A 115 -0.67 -6.77 2.78
CA THR A 115 -0.55 -5.64 3.71
C THR A 115 -1.43 -4.46 3.29
N ASP A 116 -1.54 -3.47 4.19
CA ASP A 116 -2.17 -2.18 3.90
C ASP A 116 -1.14 -1.11 3.49
N GLY A 117 -1.66 0.10 3.20
CA GLY A 117 -0.84 1.23 2.77
C GLY A 117 0.24 1.62 3.78
N LYS A 118 0.00 1.46 5.09
CA LYS A 118 0.99 1.80 6.12
C LYS A 118 2.10 0.76 6.21
N GLY A 119 1.75 -0.54 6.19
CA GLY A 119 2.74 -1.61 6.14
C GLY A 119 3.59 -1.55 4.88
N ALA A 120 2.98 -1.25 3.73
CA ALA A 120 3.69 -1.03 2.47
C ALA A 120 4.63 0.19 2.51
N MET A 121 4.22 1.30 3.16
CA MET A 121 5.08 2.47 3.33
C MET A 121 6.35 2.16 4.12
N LEU A 122 6.26 1.36 5.19
CA LEU A 122 7.42 0.97 5.99
C LEU A 122 8.41 0.13 5.17
N PHE A 123 7.90 -0.86 4.44
CA PHE A 123 8.74 -1.66 3.54
C PHE A 123 9.38 -0.80 2.44
N PHE A 124 8.60 0.11 1.83
CA PHE A 124 9.10 0.95 0.74
C PHE A 124 10.10 1.99 1.21
N GLN A 125 9.95 2.49 2.44
CA GLN A 125 10.93 3.36 3.07
C GLN A 125 12.27 2.65 3.20
N ASP A 126 12.26 1.44 3.76
CA ASP A 126 13.48 0.65 3.90
C ASP A 126 14.12 0.33 2.54
N LEU A 127 13.30 -0.03 1.54
CA LEU A 127 13.80 -0.28 0.18
C LEU A 127 14.54 0.94 -0.40
N ILE A 128 13.99 2.14 -0.22
CA ILE A 128 14.61 3.38 -0.71
C ILE A 128 15.88 3.72 0.08
N GLU A 129 15.82 3.66 1.41
CA GLU A 129 16.95 4.01 2.28
C GLU A 129 18.13 3.04 2.07
N GLU A 130 17.88 1.73 2.04
CA GLU A 130 18.90 0.72 1.76
C GLU A 130 19.48 0.85 0.34
N TYR A 131 18.63 1.17 -0.66
CA TYR A 131 19.08 1.41 -2.03
C TYR A 131 20.03 2.63 -2.11
N LEU A 132 19.67 3.73 -1.44
CA LEU A 132 20.50 4.95 -1.43
C LEU A 132 21.77 4.75 -0.60
N GLU A 133 21.69 4.02 0.52
CA GLU A 133 22.86 3.67 1.32
C GLU A 133 23.86 2.83 0.52
N GLU A 134 23.38 1.76 -0.13
CA GLU A 134 24.23 0.89 -0.95
C GLU A 134 24.83 1.65 -2.17
N LYS A 135 24.02 2.52 -2.81
CA LYS A 135 24.46 3.24 -4.01
C LYS A 135 25.50 4.33 -3.72
N TYR A 136 25.32 5.11 -2.64
CA TYR A 136 26.09 6.34 -2.44
C TYR A 136 27.00 6.34 -1.21
N PHE A 137 26.73 5.51 -0.21
CA PHE A 137 27.39 5.60 1.09
C PHE A 137 28.16 4.33 1.48
N SER A 138 27.87 3.18 0.87
CA SER A 138 28.57 1.93 1.13
C SER A 138 30.05 2.03 0.69
N LYS A 139 30.96 1.48 1.50
CA LYS A 139 32.39 1.38 1.13
C LYS A 139 32.61 0.54 -0.13
N ARG A 140 31.70 -0.40 -0.45
CA ARG A 140 31.71 -1.16 -1.71
C ARG A 140 31.47 -0.26 -2.92
N SER A 141 30.71 0.82 -2.80
CA SER A 141 30.48 1.75 -3.89
C SER A 141 31.71 2.61 -4.21
N ARG A 142 32.56 2.88 -3.21
CA ARG A 142 33.80 3.68 -3.40
C ARG A 142 34.94 2.90 -4.08
N ASN A 143 34.95 1.56 -4.01
CA ASN A 143 35.98 0.70 -4.60
C ASN A 143 35.54 0.04 -5.92
N ARG A 144 34.39 0.38 -6.48
CA ARG A 144 33.96 -0.12 -7.80
C ARG A 144 34.62 0.64 -8.93
N ASN A 145 35.88 0.38 -9.19
CA ASN A 145 36.36 0.33 -10.55
C ASN A 145 35.76 -0.94 -11.17
N PHE A 146 35.00 -0.73 -12.22
CA PHE A 146 34.11 -1.68 -12.86
C PHE A 146 34.86 -2.95 -13.30
N GLU A 147 34.70 -4.05 -12.58
CA GLU A 147 34.90 -5.39 -13.13
C GLU A 147 33.52 -5.91 -13.60
N ASN A 148 33.48 -6.21 -14.89
CA ASN A 148 32.30 -6.70 -15.58
C ASN A 148 31.83 -8.04 -14.99
N VAL A 149 30.63 -8.08 -14.45
CA VAL A 149 29.89 -9.33 -14.21
C VAL A 149 29.08 -9.61 -15.46
N ASP A 150 29.53 -10.54 -16.26
CA ASP A 150 28.80 -11.02 -17.44
C ASP A 150 27.52 -11.73 -16.99
N ILE A 151 26.38 -11.16 -17.36
CA ILE A 151 25.07 -11.78 -17.18
C ILE A 151 24.89 -12.75 -18.34
N ILE A 152 25.05 -14.04 -18.08
CA ILE A 152 24.73 -15.06 -19.07
C ILE A 152 23.21 -15.24 -19.07
N ILE A 153 22.56 -14.79 -20.13
CA ILE A 153 21.16 -15.09 -20.43
C ILE A 153 21.17 -16.43 -21.20
N GLU A 154 20.92 -17.53 -20.52
CA GLU A 154 20.67 -18.79 -21.20
C GLU A 154 19.22 -18.81 -21.73
N ASN A 155 19.06 -18.56 -23.02
CA ASN A 155 17.83 -18.85 -23.74
C ASN A 155 17.69 -20.37 -23.94
N LYS A 156 17.04 -21.07 -23.02
CA LYS A 156 16.58 -22.45 -23.26
C LYS A 156 15.27 -22.46 -24.03
N GLY A 157 15.42 -22.73 -25.28
CA GLY A 157 14.60 -23.10 -26.33
C GLY A 157 13.08 -23.23 -26.19
N LYS A 158 12.40 -22.55 -27.10
CA LYS A 158 11.11 -22.90 -27.70
C LYS A 158 9.96 -23.22 -26.75
N ASN A 159 9.50 -22.22 -26.02
CA ASN A 159 8.05 -21.92 -25.90
C ASN A 159 7.91 -20.52 -25.34
N LYS A 160 7.03 -19.75 -25.95
CA LYS A 160 6.80 -18.35 -25.69
C LYS A 160 6.46 -18.11 -24.21
N ASP A 161 7.04 -17.05 -23.64
CA ASP A 161 6.58 -16.29 -22.48
C ASP A 161 7.13 -16.60 -21.08
N GLU A 162 8.35 -17.15 -20.91
CA GLU A 162 8.99 -17.12 -19.59
C GLU A 162 10.51 -16.90 -19.69
N ASP A 163 10.97 -15.65 -19.66
CA ASP A 163 12.35 -15.32 -19.37
C ASP A 163 12.61 -15.49 -17.85
N LYS A 164 13.03 -16.67 -17.44
CA LYS A 164 13.58 -16.90 -16.09
C LYS A 164 15.05 -16.52 -16.11
N ILE A 165 15.38 -15.46 -15.39
CA ILE A 165 16.77 -15.07 -15.14
C ILE A 165 17.29 -15.89 -13.97
N GLU A 166 18.13 -16.87 -14.24
CA GLU A 166 18.90 -17.60 -13.23
C GLU A 166 20.28 -16.92 -13.08
N ILE A 167 20.54 -16.35 -11.91
CA ILE A 167 21.83 -15.70 -11.61
C ILE A 167 22.78 -16.78 -11.11
N LYS A 168 23.73 -17.19 -11.94
CA LYS A 168 24.90 -17.99 -11.53
C LYS A 168 26.06 -17.04 -11.27
N ASP A 169 26.19 -16.59 -10.03
CA ASP A 169 27.36 -15.86 -9.59
C ASP A 169 28.34 -16.84 -8.92
N LYS A 170 29.43 -17.17 -9.65
CA LYS A 170 30.47 -18.08 -9.15
C LYS A 170 31.23 -17.50 -7.96
N ASP A 171 31.25 -16.19 -7.78
CA ASP A 171 31.94 -15.53 -6.68
C ASP A 171 31.10 -15.48 -5.38
N LEU A 172 29.77 -15.54 -5.49
CA LEU A 172 28.88 -15.75 -4.34
C LEU A 172 29.03 -17.16 -3.74
N ILE A 173 29.53 -18.13 -4.52
CA ILE A 173 29.74 -19.52 -4.08
C ILE A 173 31.06 -19.67 -3.34
N LYS A 174 32.08 -18.88 -3.63
CA LYS A 174 33.37 -18.93 -2.91
C LYS A 174 33.30 -18.36 -1.50
N ASP A 175 32.39 -17.44 -1.23
CA ASP A 175 32.13 -16.89 0.13
C ASP A 175 31.18 -17.75 0.99
N LYS A 176 30.84 -18.97 0.56
CA LYS A 176 30.05 -19.93 1.38
C LYS A 176 30.69 -20.29 2.72
N LYS A 177 31.97 -20.01 2.90
CA LYS A 177 32.69 -20.22 4.18
C LYS A 177 32.56 -19.10 5.20
N ILE A 178 31.92 -17.96 4.83
CA ILE A 178 31.84 -16.76 5.70
C ILE A 178 30.42 -16.52 6.21
N ILE A 179 29.46 -17.37 5.87
CA ILE A 179 28.06 -17.21 6.33
C ILE A 179 27.62 -18.51 7.04
N ASP A 180 28.40 -18.93 8.02
CA ASP A 180 27.87 -19.65 9.17
C ASP A 180 27.40 -18.59 10.17
N PHE A 181 26.06 -18.40 10.21
CA PHE A 181 25.47 -17.60 11.27
C PHE A 181 25.63 -18.37 12.58
N PRO A 182 26.33 -17.82 13.59
CA PRO A 182 26.31 -18.41 14.89
C PRO A 182 24.87 -18.47 15.38
N LYS A 183 24.47 -19.65 15.85
CA LYS A 183 23.38 -19.75 16.82
C LYS A 183 23.62 -18.66 17.85
N ILE A 184 22.59 -17.92 18.17
CA ILE A 184 22.62 -16.89 19.21
C ILE A 184 23.01 -17.55 20.52
N ASN A 185 24.31 -17.53 20.81
CA ASN A 185 24.90 -17.65 22.13
C ASN A 185 26.43 -17.57 21.96
N GLY A 186 26.98 -16.44 22.39
CA GLY A 186 28.39 -16.31 22.74
C GLY A 186 29.32 -15.83 21.63
N GLU A 187 29.90 -14.67 21.88
CA GLU A 187 31.15 -14.12 21.38
C GLU A 187 31.31 -13.83 19.87
N ILE A 188 31.14 -12.56 19.54
CA ILE A 188 31.55 -11.95 18.28
C ILE A 188 33.04 -11.67 18.31
N LYS A 189 33.85 -12.49 17.62
CA LYS A 189 35.23 -12.13 17.28
C LYS A 189 35.34 -11.70 15.83
N ASN A 190 35.66 -10.42 15.69
CA ASN A 190 36.34 -9.71 14.60
C ASN A 190 36.12 -10.18 13.15
N PHE A 191 35.25 -9.49 12.40
CA PHE A 191 35.51 -9.16 10.99
C PHE A 191 35.18 -7.69 10.71
N GLY A 192 36.15 -6.98 10.18
CA GLY A 192 36.20 -5.54 10.03
C GLY A 192 35.10 -4.93 9.18
N ASN A 193 34.28 -4.18 9.81
CA ASN A 193 33.76 -2.89 9.40
C ASN A 193 32.84 -2.35 10.49
N LYS A 194 33.44 -1.67 11.46
CA LYS A 194 32.74 -0.97 12.55
C LYS A 194 31.58 -0.13 12.04
N SER A 195 31.70 0.53 10.90
CA SER A 195 30.65 1.41 10.38
C SER A 195 29.43 0.69 9.83
N PHE A 196 29.58 -0.52 9.26
CA PHE A 196 28.45 -1.32 8.78
C PHE A 196 27.67 -1.94 9.94
N LEU A 197 28.39 -2.37 10.97
CA LEU A 197 27.80 -2.92 12.19
C LEU A 197 27.14 -1.82 13.04
N GLU A 198 27.76 -0.62 13.12
CA GLU A 198 27.19 0.53 13.81
C GLU A 198 25.95 1.10 13.09
N ASN A 199 25.96 1.15 11.75
CA ASN A 199 24.77 1.52 10.99
C ASN A 199 23.68 0.45 11.06
N LYS A 200 24.05 -0.85 11.05
CA LYS A 200 23.11 -1.94 11.28
C LYS A 200 22.51 -1.88 12.68
N LYS A 201 23.30 -1.52 13.68
CA LYS A 201 22.85 -1.32 15.06
C LYS A 201 21.93 -0.12 15.17
N LYS A 202 22.27 1.01 14.55
CA LYS A 202 21.39 2.19 14.46
C LYS A 202 20.07 1.93 13.72
N ILE A 203 20.07 1.09 12.66
CA ILE A 203 18.85 0.69 11.94
C ILE A 203 18.00 -0.24 12.82
N LEU A 204 18.62 -1.13 13.58
CA LEU A 204 17.93 -1.97 14.56
C LEU A 204 17.38 -1.12 15.72
N GLU A 205 18.17 -0.21 16.27
CA GLU A 205 17.76 0.73 17.32
C GLU A 205 16.67 1.68 16.85
N LYS A 206 16.72 2.18 15.60
CA LYS A 206 15.65 3.01 15.02
C LYS A 206 14.36 2.23 14.75
N ASN A 207 14.48 0.94 14.41
CA ASN A 207 13.32 0.06 14.35
C ASN A 207 12.79 -0.28 15.75
N GLU A 208 13.68 -0.36 16.75
CA GLU A 208 13.34 -0.53 18.16
C GLU A 208 12.67 0.72 18.74
N GLU A 209 13.08 1.95 18.35
CA GLU A 209 12.34 3.19 18.66
C GLU A 209 10.95 3.24 18.01
N ILE A 210 10.82 2.70 16.79
CA ILE A 210 9.51 2.58 16.12
C ILE A 210 8.68 1.45 16.73
N PHE A 211 9.32 0.38 17.22
CA PHE A 211 8.66 -0.86 17.64
C PHE A 211 8.92 -1.28 19.11
N GLY A 212 9.69 -0.51 19.91
CA GLY A 212 10.00 -0.80 21.31
C GLY A 212 10.95 -2.00 21.49
N ASN A 213 11.73 -1.96 22.58
CA ASN A 213 12.55 -3.08 23.02
C ASN A 213 11.66 -4.11 23.72
N ASP A 214 11.25 -5.16 23.02
CA ASP A 214 10.70 -6.36 23.64
C ASP A 214 11.81 -7.40 23.74
N ASN A 215 12.51 -7.39 24.88
CA ASN A 215 13.39 -8.48 25.29
C ASN A 215 12.54 -9.66 25.82
N GLU A 216 11.82 -10.34 24.92
CA GLU A 216 11.30 -11.68 25.18
C GLU A 216 11.71 -12.58 24.02
N GLU A 217 12.77 -13.33 24.28
CA GLU A 217 13.31 -14.36 23.39
C GLU A 217 12.27 -15.46 23.19
N ASN A 218 11.82 -15.63 21.95
CA ASN A 218 10.96 -16.62 21.34
C ASN A 218 9.48 -16.30 21.06
N GLY A 219 8.86 -15.29 21.69
CA GLY A 219 7.50 -14.84 21.33
C GLY A 219 7.48 -13.70 20.32
N ALA A 220 8.58 -12.95 20.20
CA ALA A 220 8.62 -11.64 19.52
C ALA A 220 8.62 -11.71 17.98
N LYS A 221 9.00 -12.83 17.37
CA LYS A 221 8.92 -13.00 15.90
C LYS A 221 7.50 -13.17 15.39
N GLU A 222 6.60 -13.72 16.19
CA GLU A 222 5.18 -13.89 15.83
C GLU A 222 4.35 -12.63 16.06
N SER A 223 4.70 -11.79 17.03
CA SER A 223 3.88 -10.63 17.44
C SER A 223 3.70 -9.58 16.35
N LYS A 224 4.70 -9.36 15.47
CA LYS A 224 4.63 -8.38 14.38
C LYS A 224 3.66 -8.76 13.23
N TYR A 225 3.25 -10.01 13.20
CA TYR A 225 2.36 -10.57 12.16
C TYR A 225 1.04 -11.11 12.72
N ILE A 226 0.64 -10.65 13.91
CA ILE A 226 -0.64 -11.03 14.52
C ILE A 226 -1.82 -10.42 13.75
N ASP A 227 -2.91 -11.16 13.66
CA ASP A 227 -4.22 -10.62 13.21
C ASP A 227 -4.85 -9.78 14.32
N LEU A 228 -4.62 -8.48 14.30
CA LEU A 228 -5.12 -7.56 15.31
C LEU A 228 -6.65 -7.38 15.27
N TYR A 229 -7.33 -7.77 14.19
CA TYR A 229 -8.79 -7.75 14.18
C TYR A 229 -9.38 -8.79 15.12
N GLU A 230 -8.78 -9.99 15.22
CA GLU A 230 -9.18 -10.99 16.21
C GLU A 230 -8.98 -10.49 17.65
N LYS A 231 -7.87 -9.81 17.93
CA LYS A 231 -7.55 -9.24 19.26
C LYS A 231 -8.58 -8.19 19.72
N TYR A 232 -9.05 -7.35 18.80
CA TYR A 232 -9.92 -6.21 19.13
C TYR A 232 -11.40 -6.44 18.82
N MET A 233 -11.79 -7.66 18.48
CA MET A 233 -13.18 -8.00 18.24
C MET A 233 -13.99 -8.05 19.55
N GLN A 234 -14.95 -7.15 19.69
CA GLN A 234 -15.91 -7.15 20.83
C GLN A 234 -17.34 -7.31 20.32
N LYS A 235 -18.16 -8.09 21.04
CA LYS A 235 -19.59 -8.29 20.70
C LYS A 235 -20.37 -6.98 20.84
N VAL A 236 -21.10 -6.60 19.79
CA VAL A 236 -21.98 -5.42 19.78
C VAL A 236 -23.36 -5.76 19.23
N SER A 237 -24.35 -4.92 19.52
CA SER A 237 -25.72 -5.10 19.03
C SER A 237 -25.80 -4.96 17.50
N LYS A 238 -26.79 -5.62 16.89
CA LYS A 238 -27.04 -5.53 15.43
C LYS A 238 -27.45 -4.12 15.05
N GLU A 239 -26.87 -3.59 14.01
CA GLU A 239 -27.28 -2.35 13.35
C GLU A 239 -27.80 -2.58 11.93
N THR A 240 -28.56 -1.59 11.46
CA THR A 240 -29.33 -1.55 10.23
C THR A 240 -28.52 -1.61 8.92
N THR A 241 -29.23 -1.95 7.84
CA THR A 241 -28.81 -2.13 6.46
C THR A 241 -27.95 -0.98 5.89
N ILE A 242 -26.93 -1.33 5.10
CA ILE A 242 -26.12 -0.38 4.31
C ILE A 242 -26.99 0.23 3.22
N LYS A 243 -27.20 1.55 3.28
CA LYS A 243 -27.83 2.30 2.19
C LYS A 243 -26.92 2.32 0.95
N SER A 244 -27.49 2.26 -0.25
CA SER A 244 -26.71 2.39 -1.48
C SER A 244 -26.20 3.83 -1.64
N ALA A 245 -24.91 3.95 -1.99
CA ALA A 245 -24.34 5.23 -2.38
C ALA A 245 -24.67 5.58 -3.85
N PHE A 246 -24.49 6.84 -4.22
CA PHE A 246 -24.45 7.25 -5.62
C PHE A 246 -23.25 6.62 -6.32
N HIS A 247 -23.43 6.04 -7.48
CA HIS A 247 -22.35 5.52 -8.32
C HIS A 247 -22.19 6.36 -9.58
N LEU A 248 -20.96 6.69 -9.95
CA LEU A 248 -20.63 7.53 -11.11
C LEU A 248 -21.20 6.92 -12.40
N PRO A 249 -22.06 7.63 -13.14
CA PRO A 249 -22.69 7.12 -14.37
C PRO A 249 -21.74 7.25 -15.56
N ILE A 250 -20.53 6.72 -15.48
CA ILE A 250 -19.46 6.84 -16.47
C ILE A 250 -19.06 5.43 -16.93
N LYS A 251 -18.84 5.25 -18.24
CA LYS A 251 -18.40 3.99 -18.82
C LYS A 251 -16.96 3.66 -18.38
N ILE A 252 -16.73 2.39 -18.07
CA ILE A 252 -15.40 1.88 -17.71
C ILE A 252 -14.58 1.67 -18.99
N LEU A 253 -13.27 1.93 -18.91
CA LEU A 253 -12.26 1.65 -19.92
C LEU A 253 -12.19 0.16 -20.25
N GLU A 254 -11.52 -0.17 -21.32
CA GLU A 254 -11.16 -1.53 -21.66
C GLU A 254 -10.27 -2.15 -20.58
N LYS A 255 -10.30 -3.49 -20.55
CA LYS A 255 -9.52 -4.26 -19.58
C LYS A 255 -8.02 -3.97 -19.72
N GLY A 256 -7.34 -3.86 -18.59
CA GLY A 256 -5.89 -3.60 -18.54
C GLY A 256 -5.51 -2.13 -18.63
N GLN A 257 -6.46 -1.22 -18.76
CA GLN A 257 -6.21 0.22 -18.74
C GLN A 257 -6.52 0.82 -17.36
N TYR A 258 -5.66 1.75 -16.92
CA TYR A 258 -5.86 2.52 -15.69
C TYR A 258 -5.24 3.89 -15.85
N HIS A 259 -6.07 4.89 -15.96
CA HIS A 259 -5.64 6.27 -16.12
C HIS A 259 -5.20 6.87 -14.78
N ILE A 260 -4.17 7.70 -14.84
CA ILE A 260 -3.58 8.32 -13.67
C ILE A 260 -3.42 9.81 -13.92
N THR A 261 -3.94 10.60 -13.00
CA THR A 261 -3.67 12.04 -12.94
C THR A 261 -2.98 12.34 -11.62
N THR A 262 -1.79 12.90 -11.67
CA THR A 262 -1.02 13.31 -10.50
C THR A 262 -0.89 14.82 -10.45
N GLY A 263 -1.25 15.43 -9.32
CA GLY A 263 -0.97 16.83 -9.00
C GLY A 263 0.11 16.93 -7.93
N GLU A 264 1.17 17.69 -8.21
CA GLU A 264 2.19 18.06 -7.22
C GLU A 264 1.89 19.49 -6.72
N ILE A 265 1.74 19.66 -5.42
CA ILE A 265 1.33 20.90 -4.78
C ILE A 265 2.27 21.22 -3.63
N SER A 266 2.58 22.50 -3.40
CA SER A 266 3.32 22.95 -2.23
C SER A 266 2.57 22.58 -0.94
N THR A 267 3.28 21.97 0.02
CA THR A 267 2.72 21.70 1.35
C THR A 267 2.35 22.99 2.07
N ASP A 268 3.14 24.06 1.89
CA ASP A 268 2.90 25.34 2.54
C ASP A 268 1.64 26.02 1.99
N ASP A 269 1.41 25.99 0.66
CA ASP A 269 0.21 26.54 0.05
C ASP A 269 -1.06 25.85 0.58
N LEU A 270 -1.05 24.51 0.63
CA LEU A 270 -2.17 23.74 1.17
C LEU A 270 -2.35 23.95 2.66
N LYS A 271 -1.25 24.09 3.42
CA LYS A 271 -1.29 24.35 4.86
C LYS A 271 -1.85 25.75 5.15
N MET A 272 -1.45 26.76 4.37
CA MET A 272 -1.97 28.11 4.49
C MET A 272 -3.48 28.14 4.22
N GLU A 273 -3.91 27.52 3.12
CA GLU A 273 -5.33 27.49 2.76
C GLU A 273 -6.17 26.69 3.76
N SER A 274 -5.72 25.51 4.17
CA SER A 274 -6.45 24.70 5.17
C SER A 274 -6.59 25.40 6.52
N LYS A 275 -5.58 26.20 6.92
CA LYS A 275 -5.64 27.01 8.16
C LYS A 275 -6.69 28.11 8.10
N LYS A 276 -6.94 28.74 6.95
CA LYS A 276 -8.05 29.72 6.78
C LYS A 276 -9.40 29.09 7.14
N HIS A 277 -9.54 27.80 6.87
CA HIS A 277 -10.73 27.02 7.19
C HIS A 277 -10.65 26.28 8.53
N LYS A 278 -9.63 26.55 9.36
CA LYS A 278 -9.39 25.92 10.69
C LYS A 278 -9.40 24.37 10.63
N THR A 279 -8.93 23.78 9.53
CA THR A 279 -8.93 22.33 9.32
C THR A 279 -7.56 21.81 8.90
N THR A 280 -7.41 20.49 8.78
CA THR A 280 -6.17 19.84 8.31
C THR A 280 -6.13 19.75 6.80
N ILE A 281 -4.92 19.66 6.22
CA ILE A 281 -4.75 19.45 4.76
C ILE A 281 -5.58 18.25 4.26
N GLY A 282 -5.54 17.12 4.98
CA GLY A 282 -6.29 15.92 4.58
C GLY A 282 -7.80 16.12 4.55
N LYS A 283 -8.38 16.78 5.57
CA LYS A 283 -9.82 17.08 5.58
C LYS A 283 -10.19 18.15 4.55
N TYR A 284 -9.33 19.16 4.36
CA TYR A 284 -9.52 20.17 3.31
C TYR A 284 -9.61 19.53 1.93
N LEU A 285 -8.65 18.67 1.57
CA LEU A 285 -8.66 17.96 0.29
C LEU A 285 -9.89 17.05 0.14
N LEU A 286 -10.30 16.37 1.20
CA LEU A 286 -11.52 15.56 1.23
C LEU A 286 -12.77 16.43 1.02
N ALA A 287 -12.82 17.60 1.67
CA ALA A 287 -13.93 18.55 1.50
C ALA A 287 -14.01 19.10 0.07
N VAL A 288 -12.87 19.43 -0.53
CA VAL A 288 -12.80 19.84 -1.95
C VAL A 288 -13.27 18.70 -2.86
N TYR A 289 -12.92 17.46 -2.55
CA TYR A 289 -13.38 16.30 -3.33
C TYR A 289 -14.90 16.11 -3.25
N PHE A 290 -15.48 16.23 -2.04
CA PHE A 290 -16.93 16.28 -1.87
C PHE A 290 -17.56 17.42 -2.67
N LYS A 291 -17.02 18.63 -2.56
CA LYS A 291 -17.54 19.82 -3.25
C LYS A 291 -17.62 19.60 -4.75
N VAL A 292 -16.54 19.10 -5.36
CA VAL A 292 -16.50 18.80 -6.81
C VAL A 292 -17.54 17.76 -7.21
N LEU A 293 -17.69 16.70 -6.42
CA LEU A 293 -18.68 15.65 -6.71
C LEU A 293 -20.11 16.16 -6.53
N LEU A 294 -20.40 16.94 -5.48
CA LEU A 294 -21.73 17.53 -5.22
C LEU A 294 -22.12 18.53 -6.30
N ASP A 295 -21.20 19.40 -6.74
CA ASP A 295 -21.47 20.37 -7.78
C ASP A 295 -21.77 19.70 -9.13
N ARG A 296 -21.04 18.62 -9.44
CA ARG A 296 -21.20 17.88 -10.70
C ARG A 296 -22.44 17.00 -10.72
N TYR A 297 -22.82 16.43 -9.58
CA TYR A 297 -23.91 15.47 -9.44
C TYR A 297 -24.99 15.96 -8.46
N SER A 298 -25.38 17.23 -8.59
CA SER A 298 -26.36 17.88 -7.72
C SER A 298 -27.75 17.22 -7.76
N SER A 299 -28.06 16.44 -8.79
CA SER A 299 -29.32 15.69 -8.94
C SER A 299 -29.21 14.22 -8.51
N ALA A 300 -28.14 13.83 -7.83
CA ALA A 300 -27.95 12.45 -7.38
C ALA A 300 -29.05 12.04 -6.37
N LYS A 301 -29.77 10.95 -6.69
CA LYS A 301 -30.86 10.43 -5.82
C LYS A 301 -30.36 9.71 -4.59
N ASN A 302 -29.13 9.17 -4.63
CA ASN A 302 -28.46 8.53 -3.51
C ASN A 302 -27.36 9.43 -2.98
N PRO A 303 -27.00 9.35 -1.70
CA PRO A 303 -25.96 10.19 -1.13
C PRO A 303 -24.59 9.91 -1.78
N ILE A 304 -23.77 10.95 -1.88
CA ILE A 304 -22.36 10.85 -2.24
C ILE A 304 -21.60 10.40 -1.00
N VAL A 305 -20.96 9.24 -1.09
CA VAL A 305 -20.24 8.63 0.02
C VAL A 305 -18.78 8.41 -0.37
N ILE A 306 -17.85 8.92 0.42
CA ILE A 306 -16.42 8.72 0.21
C ILE A 306 -15.87 7.77 1.27
N GLY A 307 -15.33 6.63 0.85
CA GLY A 307 -14.65 5.70 1.76
C GLY A 307 -13.28 6.25 2.16
N VAL A 308 -13.03 6.40 3.46
CA VAL A 308 -11.78 6.93 4.02
C VAL A 308 -11.17 5.89 4.95
N PRO A 309 -10.08 5.21 4.56
CA PRO A 309 -9.39 4.29 5.45
C PRO A 309 -8.68 5.04 6.58
N VAL A 310 -8.84 4.54 7.79
CA VAL A 310 -8.21 5.04 9.02
C VAL A 310 -7.25 3.98 9.53
N ASP A 311 -5.99 4.34 9.72
CA ASP A 311 -4.96 3.49 10.32
C ASP A 311 -5.26 3.29 11.82
N LEU A 312 -5.55 2.05 12.19
CA LEU A 312 -5.90 1.69 13.57
C LEU A 312 -4.70 1.56 14.49
N ARG A 313 -3.49 1.45 13.95
CA ARG A 313 -2.26 1.32 14.76
C ARG A 313 -2.09 2.48 15.74
N ARG A 314 -2.43 3.70 15.29
CA ARG A 314 -2.38 4.92 16.13
C ARG A 314 -3.46 4.97 17.21
N ILE A 315 -4.60 4.34 16.95
CA ILE A 315 -5.77 4.38 17.84
C ILE A 315 -5.64 3.34 18.94
N PHE A 316 -5.11 2.17 18.57
CA PHE A 316 -4.92 1.04 19.47
C PHE A 316 -3.49 0.91 20.00
N GLU A 317 -2.57 1.77 19.54
CA GLU A 317 -1.15 1.78 19.92
C GLU A 317 -0.44 0.45 19.58
N GLU A 318 -0.80 -0.13 18.43
CA GLU A 318 -0.33 -1.44 17.98
C GLU A 318 0.69 -1.31 16.85
N LYS A 319 1.50 -2.35 16.70
CA LYS A 319 2.55 -2.45 15.68
C LYS A 319 2.39 -3.71 14.88
N THR A 320 2.07 -3.59 13.61
CA THR A 320 1.97 -4.73 12.69
C THR A 320 2.29 -4.30 11.26
N TYR A 321 2.87 -5.19 10.49
CA TYR A 321 3.04 -5.04 9.04
C TYR A 321 1.83 -5.56 8.25
N ARG A 322 0.88 -6.25 8.90
CA ARG A 322 -0.34 -6.75 8.26
C ARG A 322 -1.39 -5.67 8.16
N ASN A 323 -2.54 -5.99 7.54
CA ASN A 323 -3.66 -5.07 7.50
C ASN A 323 -4.16 -4.74 8.91
N PHE A 324 -4.24 -3.43 9.22
CA PHE A 324 -4.91 -2.97 10.42
C PHE A 324 -5.50 -1.57 10.20
N PHE A 325 -6.58 -1.51 9.46
CA PHE A 325 -7.32 -0.30 9.14
C PHE A 325 -8.82 -0.58 9.11
N MET A 326 -9.63 0.47 9.23
CA MET A 326 -11.07 0.43 9.00
C MET A 326 -11.50 1.64 8.19
N ASN A 327 -12.51 1.48 7.35
CA ASN A 327 -13.07 2.59 6.61
C ASN A 327 -14.12 3.33 7.46
N ILE A 328 -14.04 4.66 7.48
CA ILE A 328 -15.16 5.53 7.79
C ILE A 328 -15.78 6.02 6.49
N THR A 329 -17.06 6.36 6.53
CA THR A 329 -17.87 6.62 5.32
C THR A 329 -18.68 7.90 5.46
N PRO A 330 -18.01 9.09 5.49
CA PRO A 330 -18.76 10.34 5.43
C PRO A 330 -19.66 10.37 4.20
N SER A 331 -20.87 10.86 4.38
CA SER A 331 -21.97 10.76 3.41
C SER A 331 -22.72 12.08 3.35
N VAL A 332 -22.85 12.66 2.16
CA VAL A 332 -23.58 13.91 1.93
C VAL A 332 -24.68 13.68 0.90
N ASP A 333 -25.88 14.12 1.23
CA ASP A 333 -27.05 14.01 0.35
C ASP A 333 -27.15 15.25 -0.55
N ALA A 334 -26.93 15.06 -1.84
CA ALA A 334 -26.99 16.14 -2.84
C ALA A 334 -28.41 16.71 -3.03
N SER A 335 -29.46 15.97 -2.66
CA SER A 335 -30.86 16.41 -2.81
C SER A 335 -31.25 17.54 -1.84
N LEU A 336 -30.45 17.75 -0.78
CA LEU A 336 -30.69 18.82 0.19
C LEU A 336 -30.24 20.21 -0.27
N GLY A 337 -29.72 20.33 -1.50
CA GLY A 337 -29.29 21.57 -2.11
C GLY A 337 -27.79 21.74 -2.24
N ALA A 338 -27.36 22.95 -2.58
CA ALA A 338 -25.95 23.25 -2.77
C ALA A 338 -25.23 23.44 -1.42
N TYR A 339 -24.07 22.83 -1.30
CA TYR A 339 -23.22 22.95 -0.12
C TYR A 339 -22.04 23.89 -0.36
N SER A 340 -21.79 24.79 0.55
CA SER A 340 -20.52 25.54 0.63
C SER A 340 -19.38 24.64 1.11
N LEU A 341 -18.14 25.02 0.80
CA LEU A 341 -16.97 24.31 1.33
C LEU A 341 -16.93 24.30 2.86
N SER A 342 -17.36 25.41 3.49
CA SER A 342 -17.38 25.56 4.95
C SER A 342 -18.37 24.59 5.60
N GLU A 343 -19.55 24.41 5.06
CA GLU A 343 -20.53 23.42 5.53
C GLU A 343 -19.99 22.00 5.44
N ILE A 344 -19.34 21.65 4.32
CA ILE A 344 -18.71 20.32 4.16
C ILE A 344 -17.59 20.11 5.17
N ILE A 345 -16.73 21.12 5.42
CA ILE A 345 -15.66 21.02 6.41
C ILE A 345 -16.24 20.84 7.81
N THR A 346 -17.23 21.63 8.21
CA THR A 346 -17.90 21.51 9.51
C THR A 346 -18.53 20.12 9.69
N TYR A 347 -19.20 19.63 8.65
CA TYR A 347 -19.73 18.26 8.66
C TYR A 347 -18.63 17.23 8.87
N LEU A 348 -17.51 17.31 8.11
CA LEU A 348 -16.41 16.37 8.23
C LEU A 348 -15.73 16.42 9.59
N ASP A 349 -15.56 17.61 10.19
CA ASP A 349 -14.95 17.76 11.52
C ASP A 349 -15.80 17.06 12.57
N ASN A 350 -17.11 17.29 12.57
CA ASN A 350 -18.06 16.63 13.47
C ASN A 350 -18.13 15.11 13.23
N TYR A 351 -18.20 14.70 11.98
CA TYR A 351 -18.25 13.29 11.61
C TYR A 351 -17.00 12.53 12.08
N PHE A 352 -15.81 13.09 11.86
CA PHE A 352 -14.56 12.48 12.27
C PHE A 352 -14.43 12.41 13.80
N ALA A 353 -14.83 13.45 14.51
CA ALA A 353 -14.83 13.46 15.97
C ALA A 353 -15.71 12.35 16.55
N LEU A 354 -16.87 12.08 15.93
CA LEU A 354 -17.80 11.03 16.37
C LEU A 354 -17.35 9.63 15.96
N LYS A 355 -16.75 9.48 14.76
CA LYS A 355 -16.47 8.16 14.16
C LYS A 355 -15.06 7.63 14.42
N ILE A 356 -14.08 8.51 14.65
CA ILE A 356 -12.71 8.09 14.96
C ILE A 356 -12.51 7.94 16.46
N THR A 357 -13.14 6.91 17.03
CA THR A 357 -13.03 6.56 18.44
C THR A 357 -12.81 5.05 18.61
N LYS A 358 -12.13 4.64 19.68
CA LYS A 358 -11.92 3.20 19.99
C LYS A 358 -13.26 2.44 19.99
N LYS A 359 -14.34 3.01 20.57
CA LYS A 359 -15.67 2.37 20.66
C LYS A 359 -16.30 2.12 19.28
N GLU A 360 -16.25 3.10 18.38
CA GLU A 360 -16.77 2.95 17.01
C GLU A 360 -15.95 1.93 16.21
N PHE A 361 -14.63 1.86 16.43
CA PHE A 361 -13.80 0.86 15.76
C PHE A 361 -13.99 -0.54 16.32
N TYR A 362 -14.18 -0.76 17.62
CA TYR A 362 -14.60 -2.07 18.13
C TYR A 362 -15.87 -2.57 17.45
N LYS A 363 -16.86 -1.70 17.29
CA LYS A 363 -18.11 -2.00 16.59
C LYS A 363 -17.87 -2.34 15.12
N SER A 364 -17.03 -1.57 14.43
CA SER A 364 -16.69 -1.79 13.02
C SER A 364 -15.91 -3.08 12.80
N ILE A 365 -14.94 -3.38 13.67
CA ILE A 365 -14.18 -4.63 13.68
C ILE A 365 -15.12 -5.81 13.91
N TYR A 366 -16.01 -5.71 14.91
CA TYR A 366 -17.00 -6.77 15.16
C TYR A 366 -17.87 -7.06 13.94
N LYS A 367 -18.40 -6.02 13.28
CA LYS A 367 -19.22 -6.17 12.07
C LYS A 367 -18.46 -6.85 10.93
N ALA A 368 -17.19 -6.51 10.74
CA ALA A 368 -16.36 -7.11 9.70
C ALA A 368 -16.00 -8.57 10.00
N MET A 369 -15.73 -8.88 11.29
CA MET A 369 -15.22 -10.18 11.72
C MET A 369 -16.31 -11.21 12.00
N ASN A 370 -17.46 -10.77 12.52
CA ASN A 370 -18.52 -11.67 12.97
C ASN A 370 -19.01 -12.66 11.87
N PRO A 371 -19.22 -12.25 10.61
CA PRO A 371 -19.57 -13.20 9.56
C PRO A 371 -18.50 -14.29 9.34
N MET A 372 -17.21 -13.93 9.47
CA MET A 372 -16.10 -14.87 9.27
C MET A 372 -15.93 -15.86 10.42
N ARG A 373 -16.44 -15.54 11.60
CA ARG A 373 -16.45 -16.43 12.77
C ARG A 373 -17.60 -17.42 12.77
N ASN A 374 -18.63 -17.18 11.95
CA ASN A 374 -19.77 -18.08 11.85
C ASN A 374 -19.29 -19.48 11.41
N ILE A 375 -19.65 -20.51 12.17
CA ILE A 375 -19.20 -21.88 11.96
C ILE A 375 -19.64 -22.42 10.60
N VAL A 376 -20.84 -22.06 10.14
CA VAL A 376 -21.33 -22.45 8.82
C VAL A 376 -20.44 -21.84 7.72
N ILE A 377 -20.13 -20.55 7.81
CA ILE A 377 -19.24 -19.88 6.84
C ILE A 377 -17.83 -20.47 6.90
N LYS A 378 -17.32 -20.78 8.10
CA LYS A 378 -16.00 -21.43 8.25
C LYS A 378 -15.95 -22.79 7.56
N SER A 379 -16.98 -23.60 7.70
CA SER A 379 -17.05 -24.98 7.20
C SER A 379 -17.33 -25.07 5.68
N VAL A 380 -17.77 -23.99 5.02
CA VAL A 380 -17.95 -23.99 3.56
C VAL A 380 -16.59 -24.11 2.87
N PRO A 381 -16.41 -25.05 1.91
CA PRO A 381 -15.16 -25.16 1.14
C PRO A 381 -14.85 -23.87 0.38
N TYR A 382 -13.54 -23.56 0.23
CA TYR A 382 -13.08 -22.33 -0.45
C TYR A 382 -13.59 -22.19 -1.88
N LEU A 383 -13.70 -23.31 -2.62
CA LEU A 383 -14.21 -23.31 -4.01
C LEU A 383 -15.63 -22.73 -4.07
N VAL A 384 -16.50 -23.07 -3.10
CA VAL A 384 -17.85 -22.55 -3.01
C VAL A 384 -17.83 -21.08 -2.58
N LYS A 385 -17.02 -20.74 -1.57
CA LYS A 385 -16.84 -19.34 -1.12
C LYS A 385 -16.44 -18.43 -2.28
N ARG A 386 -15.52 -18.85 -3.13
CA ARG A 386 -15.02 -18.07 -4.28
C ARG A 386 -16.13 -17.65 -5.24
N ILE A 387 -17.21 -18.41 -5.34
CA ILE A 387 -18.35 -18.07 -6.21
C ILE A 387 -19.17 -16.93 -5.55
N PHE A 388 -19.42 -17.00 -4.25
CA PHE A 388 -20.31 -16.07 -3.56
C PHE A 388 -19.63 -14.83 -3.01
N PHE A 389 -18.33 -14.89 -2.62
CA PHE A 389 -17.62 -13.76 -2.02
C PHE A 389 -17.57 -12.51 -2.90
N PRO A 390 -17.40 -12.57 -4.23
CA PRO A 390 -17.47 -11.38 -5.06
C PRO A 390 -18.81 -10.65 -4.97
N PHE A 391 -19.94 -11.38 -4.94
CA PHE A 391 -21.28 -10.80 -4.79
C PHE A 391 -21.48 -10.19 -3.40
N ILE A 392 -21.03 -10.90 -2.36
CA ILE A 392 -21.10 -10.42 -0.97
C ILE A 392 -20.25 -9.14 -0.84
N PHE A 393 -19.06 -9.12 -1.40
CA PHE A 393 -18.18 -7.95 -1.37
C PHE A 393 -18.78 -6.79 -2.18
N ASP A 394 -19.36 -7.04 -3.33
CA ASP A 394 -20.03 -6.01 -4.13
C ASP A 394 -21.22 -5.40 -3.38
N TYR A 395 -21.98 -6.22 -2.65
CA TYR A 395 -23.14 -5.78 -1.92
C TYR A 395 -22.79 -5.06 -0.61
N TYR A 396 -21.89 -5.62 0.20
CA TYR A 396 -21.53 -5.08 1.51
C TYR A 396 -20.28 -4.18 1.51
N GLY A 397 -19.37 -4.37 0.56
CA GLY A 397 -18.12 -3.64 0.47
C GLY A 397 -18.20 -2.40 -0.39
N GLU A 398 -18.56 -2.51 -1.68
CA GLU A 398 -18.44 -1.41 -2.63
C GLU A 398 -19.75 -0.67 -2.94
N ARG A 399 -20.92 -1.28 -2.68
CA ARG A 399 -22.23 -0.62 -2.90
C ARG A 399 -22.41 0.63 -2.03
N GLY A 400 -21.78 0.65 -0.87
CA GLY A 400 -21.84 1.75 0.08
C GLY A 400 -20.94 2.94 -0.25
N TYR A 401 -20.19 2.92 -1.37
CA TYR A 401 -19.23 3.98 -1.72
C TYR A 401 -19.45 4.53 -3.11
N THR A 402 -19.39 5.85 -3.26
CA THR A 402 -19.26 6.53 -4.54
C THR A 402 -17.82 6.43 -5.04
N THR A 403 -16.88 6.70 -4.16
CA THR A 403 -15.43 6.73 -4.40
C THR A 403 -14.63 6.49 -3.14
N GLY A 404 -13.29 6.47 -3.25
CA GLY A 404 -12.36 6.37 -2.11
C GLY A 404 -11.38 7.55 -2.05
N PHE A 405 -11.05 7.94 -0.82
CA PHE A 405 -10.02 8.91 -0.51
C PHE A 405 -9.05 8.29 0.48
N SER A 406 -7.84 7.95 0.04
CA SER A 406 -6.82 7.34 0.90
C SER A 406 -5.64 8.29 1.07
N ASN A 407 -5.36 8.69 2.32
CA ASN A 407 -4.25 9.57 2.65
C ASN A 407 -3.22 8.83 3.53
N LEU A 408 -2.07 8.54 2.97
CA LEU A 408 -0.97 7.87 3.67
C LEU A 408 -0.18 8.82 4.58
N GLY A 409 -0.38 10.14 4.45
CA GLY A 409 0.33 11.15 5.20
C GLY A 409 1.74 11.40 4.69
N VAL A 410 2.64 11.79 5.60
CA VAL A 410 4.02 12.14 5.27
C VAL A 410 4.86 10.88 5.12
N PHE A 411 5.48 10.72 3.96
CA PHE A 411 6.52 9.72 3.73
C PHE A 411 7.83 10.27 4.30
N LYS A 412 8.24 9.71 5.41
CA LYS A 412 9.47 10.11 6.08
C LYS A 412 10.64 9.39 5.44
N ILE A 413 11.69 10.12 5.16
CA ILE A 413 12.98 9.61 4.70
C ILE A 413 14.10 10.33 5.47
N GLU A 414 15.22 9.71 5.70
CA GLU A 414 16.34 10.38 6.34
C GLU A 414 16.80 11.58 5.52
N LYS A 415 17.07 12.70 6.18
CA LYS A 415 17.41 14.00 5.56
C LYS A 415 18.57 13.90 4.57
N LYS A 416 19.54 13.01 4.83
CA LYS A 416 20.69 12.78 3.94
C LYS A 416 20.28 12.26 2.56
N TYR A 417 19.11 11.60 2.45
CA TYR A 417 18.61 10.98 1.22
C TYR A 417 17.68 11.89 0.43
N GLU A 418 17.08 12.93 1.05
CA GLU A 418 16.09 13.80 0.40
C GLU A 418 16.56 14.38 -0.94
N LYS A 419 17.85 14.74 -1.05
CA LYS A 419 18.45 15.32 -2.26
C LYS A 419 18.43 14.39 -3.48
N TYR A 420 18.33 13.08 -3.26
CA TYR A 420 18.29 12.09 -4.35
C TYR A 420 16.86 11.78 -4.81
N LEU A 421 15.84 12.35 -4.17
CA LEU A 421 14.44 12.09 -4.46
C LEU A 421 13.75 13.34 -5.02
N LYS A 422 12.95 13.15 -6.08
CA LYS A 422 12.18 14.21 -6.76
C LYS A 422 10.70 14.19 -6.37
N GLY A 423 10.21 13.10 -5.78
CA GLY A 423 8.82 13.00 -5.33
C GLY A 423 8.30 11.58 -5.19
N PHE A 424 7.05 11.48 -4.78
CA PHE A 424 6.37 10.22 -4.49
C PHE A 424 5.04 10.12 -5.22
N ARG A 425 4.52 8.88 -5.35
CA ARG A 425 3.19 8.60 -5.90
C ARG A 425 2.55 7.49 -5.08
N PHE A 426 1.25 7.59 -4.89
CA PHE A 426 0.44 6.55 -4.28
C PHE A 426 -0.82 6.33 -5.11
N LEU A 427 -0.98 5.15 -5.68
CA LEU A 427 -2.14 4.77 -6.47
C LEU A 427 -2.98 3.76 -5.72
N PRO A 428 -4.23 4.11 -5.36
CA PRO A 428 -5.18 3.17 -4.80
C PRO A 428 -5.52 2.04 -5.78
N PRO A 429 -6.02 0.89 -5.30
CA PRO A 429 -6.39 -0.21 -6.16
C PRO A 429 -7.58 0.16 -7.06
N PRO A 430 -7.56 -0.24 -8.35
CA PRO A 430 -8.69 -0.04 -9.25
C PRO A 430 -9.93 -0.80 -8.79
N SER A 431 -11.12 -0.24 -9.04
CA SER A 431 -12.39 -0.87 -8.72
C SER A 431 -13.47 -0.49 -9.74
N LYS A 432 -14.24 -1.49 -10.19
CA LYS A 432 -15.31 -1.29 -11.17
C LYS A 432 -16.48 -0.46 -10.65
N ARG A 433 -16.75 -0.49 -9.35
CA ARG A 433 -17.82 0.32 -8.73
C ARG A 433 -17.32 1.70 -8.32
N CYS A 434 -16.21 1.76 -7.61
CA CYS A 434 -15.53 3.01 -7.25
C CYS A 434 -14.53 3.37 -8.35
N LYS A 435 -15.05 3.78 -9.51
CA LYS A 435 -14.32 3.93 -10.79
C LYS A 435 -13.15 4.91 -10.73
N ILE A 436 -13.25 5.92 -9.86
CA ILE A 436 -12.22 6.94 -9.63
C ILE A 436 -11.90 6.93 -8.14
N LYS A 437 -10.63 6.89 -7.77
CA LYS A 437 -10.17 6.96 -6.37
C LYS A 437 -9.02 7.94 -6.24
N MET A 438 -8.98 8.66 -5.14
CA MET A 438 -7.91 9.60 -4.82
C MET A 438 -6.96 8.99 -3.79
N GLY A 439 -5.67 8.97 -4.11
CA GLY A 439 -4.57 8.66 -3.21
C GLY A 439 -3.73 9.89 -2.91
N VAL A 440 -3.41 10.14 -1.66
CA VAL A 440 -2.58 11.26 -1.22
C VAL A 440 -1.37 10.74 -0.46
N ILE A 441 -0.20 11.25 -0.80
CA ILE A 441 1.05 11.04 -0.09
C ILE A 441 1.81 12.36 -0.09
N SER A 442 2.62 12.63 0.91
CA SER A 442 3.40 13.86 0.98
C SER A 442 4.82 13.60 1.45
N ASP A 443 5.70 14.50 1.14
CA ASP A 443 7.00 14.66 1.80
C ASP A 443 7.03 15.96 2.64
N SER A 444 8.21 16.41 3.04
CA SER A 444 8.38 17.65 3.82
C SER A 444 7.98 18.92 3.04
N LYS A 445 8.00 18.90 1.70
CA LYS A 445 7.85 20.07 0.83
C LYS A 445 6.60 20.03 -0.05
N LYS A 446 6.17 18.84 -0.46
CA LYS A 446 5.10 18.65 -1.42
C LYS A 446 4.05 17.64 -0.98
N VAL A 447 2.82 17.89 -1.40
CA VAL A 447 1.71 16.94 -1.36
C VAL A 447 1.47 16.44 -2.78
N TYR A 448 1.44 15.12 -2.94
CA TYR A 448 1.17 14.44 -4.20
C TYR A 448 -0.24 13.85 -4.15
N ILE A 449 -1.10 14.35 -5.01
CA ILE A 449 -2.48 13.90 -5.16
C ILE A 449 -2.57 13.07 -6.42
N ASN A 450 -2.96 11.81 -6.28
CA ASN A 450 -3.01 10.87 -7.38
C ASN A 450 -4.43 10.36 -7.55
N PHE A 451 -5.03 10.63 -8.68
CA PHE A 451 -6.28 10.00 -9.09
C PHE A 451 -5.97 8.75 -9.89
N GLY A 452 -6.53 7.63 -9.49
CA GLY A 452 -6.59 6.42 -10.29
C GLY A 452 -8.00 6.29 -10.87
N ASN A 453 -8.12 6.18 -12.17
CA ASN A 453 -9.36 6.30 -12.90
C ASN A 453 -9.53 5.17 -13.93
N LEU A 454 -10.60 4.40 -13.79
CA LEU A 454 -10.98 3.34 -14.74
C LEU A 454 -11.90 3.84 -15.86
N THR A 455 -11.99 5.15 -16.08
CA THR A 455 -12.86 5.73 -17.13
C THR A 455 -12.08 6.62 -18.08
N ALA A 456 -12.62 6.88 -19.27
CA ALA A 456 -12.04 7.83 -20.22
C ALA A 456 -12.32 9.29 -19.83
N ASN A 457 -13.21 9.53 -18.86
CA ASN A 457 -13.60 10.87 -18.43
C ASN A 457 -12.68 11.35 -17.27
N TYR A 458 -12.04 12.48 -17.44
CA TYR A 458 -11.13 13.11 -16.48
C TYR A 458 -11.71 14.41 -15.87
N ASP A 459 -13.00 14.61 -16.00
CA ASP A 459 -13.65 15.85 -15.56
C ASP A 459 -13.55 16.07 -14.05
N ILE A 460 -13.64 15.01 -13.25
CA ILE A 460 -13.59 15.12 -11.78
C ILE A 460 -12.19 15.57 -11.35
N GLU A 461 -11.14 15.00 -11.92
CA GLU A 461 -9.76 15.38 -11.66
C GLU A 461 -9.50 16.82 -12.11
N ARG A 462 -9.95 17.17 -13.31
CA ARG A 462 -9.85 18.53 -13.84
C ARG A 462 -10.54 19.54 -12.92
N ASP A 463 -11.79 19.29 -12.56
CA ASP A 463 -12.58 20.20 -11.73
C ASP A 463 -11.97 20.33 -10.33
N PHE A 464 -11.38 19.26 -9.79
CA PHE A 464 -10.67 19.28 -8.52
C PHE A 464 -9.46 20.23 -8.57
N PHE A 465 -8.60 20.11 -9.57
CA PHE A 465 -7.42 20.98 -9.68
C PHE A 465 -7.78 22.40 -10.09
N VAL A 466 -8.81 22.61 -10.91
CA VAL A 466 -9.36 23.93 -11.23
C VAL A 466 -9.91 24.60 -9.98
N TYR A 467 -10.59 23.85 -9.11
CA TYR A 467 -11.10 24.36 -7.84
C TYR A 467 -9.97 24.86 -6.91
N LEU A 468 -8.89 24.10 -6.79
CA LEU A 468 -7.70 24.50 -6.06
C LEU A 468 -7.02 25.73 -6.66
N ARG A 469 -6.89 25.77 -7.99
CA ARG A 469 -6.29 26.90 -8.71
C ARG A 469 -7.05 28.22 -8.50
N LYS A 470 -8.40 28.17 -8.49
CA LYS A 470 -9.26 29.34 -8.21
C LYS A 470 -9.03 29.90 -6.80
N ARG A 471 -8.40 29.16 -5.89
CA ARG A 471 -8.01 29.57 -4.54
C ARG A 471 -6.53 29.93 -4.43
N GLY A 472 -5.85 30.10 -5.55
CA GLY A 472 -4.43 30.46 -5.61
C GLY A 472 -3.46 29.30 -5.39
N ILE A 473 -3.96 28.06 -5.23
CA ILE A 473 -3.12 26.88 -5.06
C ILE A 473 -2.67 26.37 -6.43
N LYS A 474 -1.37 26.53 -6.73
CA LYS A 474 -0.77 26.06 -7.97
C LYS A 474 -0.46 24.57 -7.87
N SER A 475 -0.70 23.84 -8.97
CA SER A 475 -0.38 22.41 -9.08
C SER A 475 0.34 22.13 -10.39
N LYS A 476 1.38 21.29 -10.34
CA LYS A 476 1.97 20.68 -11.52
C LYS A 476 1.24 19.38 -11.81
N ILE A 477 0.55 19.31 -12.95
CA ILE A 477 -0.23 18.12 -13.34
C ILE A 477 0.60 17.24 -14.28
N ILE A 478 0.57 15.94 -14.01
CA ILE A 478 1.19 14.89 -14.82
C ILE A 478 0.13 13.81 -15.03
N THR A 479 -0.06 13.39 -16.26
CA THR A 479 -1.06 12.37 -16.61
C THR A 479 -0.48 11.34 -17.55
N ASN A 480 -1.06 10.14 -17.58
CA ASN A 480 -0.82 9.11 -18.59
C ASN A 480 -2.00 8.94 -19.56
N TYR A 481 -2.90 9.91 -19.62
CA TYR A 481 -3.89 9.99 -20.70
C TYR A 481 -3.17 10.31 -22.02
N PHE A 482 -3.39 9.50 -23.04
CA PHE A 482 -2.96 9.73 -24.42
C PHE A 482 -4.11 9.40 -25.36
#